data_3fff8d97d11a9f5472b22195956f37d1
#
_entry.id   3fff8d97d11a9f5472b22195956f37d1
#
_cell.length_a   1.000
_cell.length_b   1.000
_cell.length_c   1.000
_cell.angle_alpha   90.00
_cell.angle_beta   90.00
_cell.angle_gamma   90.00
#
_symmetry.space_group_name_H-M   'P 1'
#
loop_
_entity.id
_entity.type
_entity.pdbx_description
1 polymer ?
#
loop_
_entity_poly.entity_id
_entity_poly.type
_entity_poly.pdbx_seq_one_letter_code
_entity_poly.pdbx_strand_id
1 'polypeptide(L)'
;MKKRQFSKNNFTEFSTVFGITLLLVLLGVFAYFMLSANEKAKYIKEQLSVDVLFHDEVSIVDVLQIEKTLSLKPYVKKAQYISKDSAKALMINHVGKDAFDILDGSNPIPSSIHVNLSAEYVNPDSASLFASRLLKDNEHLISEISYSEAQFLEVGTVFKNFELILLVIAGILLFISVILISITIRLAVYSKRFVIRTMQLVGAKSSFIRRPFLFRAVFNGFVSGLLAIIILVGLWKVFANFNPTLVVQMSASEEILHAQLTHFVLLLSGVLATGVVISLFSTFFALNKYIWVDSEKLY
;
A
#
# COMPACT_ATOMS: atom_id res chain seq x y z
N MET A 1 32.95 -41.17 8.34
CA MET A 1 32.27 -40.57 7.15
C MET A 1 30.88 -39.97 7.39
N LYS A 2 30.13 -40.30 8.43
CA LYS A 2 28.76 -39.78 8.70
C LYS A 2 28.70 -38.28 9.08
N LYS A 3 29.70 -37.70 9.77
CA LYS A 3 29.73 -36.30 10.17
C LYS A 3 29.80 -35.28 9.03
N ARG A 4 30.46 -35.58 7.89
CA ARG A 4 30.62 -34.66 6.74
C ARG A 4 29.38 -34.55 5.87
N GLN A 5 28.52 -35.57 5.81
CA GLN A 5 27.26 -35.53 5.07
C GLN A 5 26.18 -34.73 5.80
N PHE A 6 26.16 -34.79 7.14
CA PHE A 6 25.24 -34.00 7.97
C PHE A 6 25.49 -32.48 7.84
N SER A 7 26.76 -32.06 7.76
CA SER A 7 27.14 -30.65 7.61
C SER A 7 26.72 -30.05 6.25
N LYS A 8 26.82 -30.80 5.15
CA LYS A 8 26.42 -30.30 3.80
C LYS A 8 24.91 -30.12 3.64
N ASN A 9 24.11 -30.99 4.25
CA ASN A 9 22.64 -30.91 4.16
C ASN A 9 22.10 -29.68 4.93
N ASN A 10 22.68 -29.43 6.11
CA ASN A 10 22.29 -28.29 6.94
C ASN A 10 22.67 -26.94 6.28
N PHE A 11 23.78 -26.86 5.58
CA PHE A 11 24.19 -25.64 4.87
C PHE A 11 23.25 -25.30 3.71
N THR A 12 22.80 -26.30 2.96
CA THR A 12 21.85 -26.07 1.86
C THR A 12 20.47 -25.64 2.36
N GLU A 13 20.00 -26.24 3.45
CA GLU A 13 18.73 -25.86 4.09
C GLU A 13 18.82 -24.45 4.68
N PHE A 14 19.91 -24.11 5.34
CA PHE A 14 20.15 -22.77 5.87
C PHE A 14 20.20 -21.71 4.76
N SER A 15 20.92 -21.96 3.66
CA SER A 15 20.97 -21.07 2.49
C SER A 15 19.60 -20.82 1.88
N THR A 16 18.75 -21.87 1.82
CA THR A 16 17.39 -21.73 1.30
C THR A 16 16.52 -20.87 2.18
N VAL A 17 16.52 -21.14 3.48
CA VAL A 17 15.76 -20.37 4.47
C VAL A 17 16.21 -18.92 4.46
N PHE A 18 17.53 -18.67 4.43
CA PHE A 18 18.08 -17.32 4.39
C PHE A 18 17.66 -16.57 3.11
N GLY A 19 17.76 -17.21 1.95
CA GLY A 19 17.34 -16.61 0.67
C GLY A 19 15.87 -16.25 0.63
N ILE A 20 14.99 -17.16 1.11
CA ILE A 20 13.55 -16.91 1.20
C ILE A 20 13.28 -15.78 2.23
N THR A 21 13.96 -15.77 3.36
CA THR A 21 13.82 -14.74 4.39
C THR A 21 14.16 -13.36 3.85
N LEU A 22 15.31 -13.21 3.20
CA LEU A 22 15.75 -11.94 2.64
C LEU A 22 14.73 -11.39 1.64
N LEU A 23 14.20 -12.27 0.82
CA LEU A 23 13.20 -11.92 -0.17
C LEU A 23 11.87 -11.54 0.46
N LEU A 24 11.43 -12.26 1.50
CA LEU A 24 10.22 -11.92 2.24
C LEU A 24 10.37 -10.58 2.98
N VAL A 25 11.56 -10.27 3.49
CA VAL A 25 11.86 -8.95 4.07
C VAL A 25 11.72 -7.85 3.02
N LEU A 26 12.31 -8.03 1.84
CA LEU A 26 12.18 -7.07 0.73
C LEU A 26 10.71 -6.88 0.32
N LEU A 27 9.97 -7.97 0.14
CA LEU A 27 8.54 -7.91 -0.17
C LEU A 27 7.73 -7.26 0.96
N GLY A 28 8.08 -7.52 2.22
CA GLY A 28 7.41 -6.95 3.38
C GLY A 28 7.65 -5.45 3.52
N VAL A 29 8.89 -4.99 3.36
CA VAL A 29 9.23 -3.55 3.31
C VAL A 29 8.48 -2.88 2.17
N PHE A 30 8.45 -3.52 1.03
CA PHE A 30 7.77 -3.01 -0.14
C PHE A 30 6.24 -2.91 0.06
N ALA A 31 5.61 -3.96 0.58
CA ALA A 31 4.19 -3.98 0.89
C ALA A 31 3.83 -2.92 1.96
N TYR A 32 4.68 -2.73 2.97
CA TYR A 32 4.53 -1.66 3.94
C TYR A 32 4.57 -0.28 3.29
N PHE A 33 5.52 -0.07 2.36
CA PHE A 33 5.65 1.20 1.64
C PHE A 33 4.42 1.48 0.76
N MET A 34 3.91 0.44 0.10
CA MET A 34 2.70 0.53 -0.73
C MET A 34 1.45 0.90 0.10
N LEU A 35 1.26 0.24 1.24
CA LEU A 35 0.14 0.55 2.15
C LEU A 35 0.25 1.98 2.68
N SER A 36 1.44 2.39 3.15
CA SER A 36 1.68 3.75 3.66
C SER A 36 1.54 4.83 2.58
N ALA A 37 1.96 4.55 1.35
CA ALA A 37 1.79 5.47 0.22
C ALA A 37 0.32 5.66 -0.13
N ASN A 38 -0.47 4.59 -0.10
CA ASN A 38 -1.90 4.64 -0.39
C ASN A 38 -2.69 5.46 0.65
N GLU A 39 -2.35 5.30 1.94
CA GLU A 39 -2.94 6.12 3.01
C GLU A 39 -2.57 7.61 2.88
N LYS A 40 -1.30 7.91 2.58
CA LYS A 40 -0.87 9.29 2.33
C LYS A 40 -1.51 9.88 1.09
N ALA A 41 -1.66 9.09 0.03
CA ALA A 41 -2.39 9.49 -1.16
C ALA A 41 -3.84 9.87 -0.85
N LYS A 42 -4.51 9.02 -0.05
CA LYS A 42 -5.87 9.28 0.42
C LYS A 42 -5.94 10.57 1.23
N TYR A 43 -5.03 10.76 2.17
CA TYR A 43 -4.95 11.97 2.99
C TYR A 43 -4.73 13.23 2.13
N ILE A 44 -3.79 13.20 1.18
CA ILE A 44 -3.51 14.34 0.28
C ILE A 44 -4.73 14.65 -0.61
N LYS A 45 -5.39 13.62 -1.13
CA LYS A 45 -6.62 13.79 -1.90
C LYS A 45 -7.71 14.46 -1.06
N GLU A 46 -7.91 14.02 0.17
CA GLU A 46 -8.91 14.58 1.09
C GLU A 46 -8.60 16.00 1.56
N GLN A 47 -7.38 16.52 1.32
CA GLN A 47 -7.04 17.92 1.58
C GLN A 47 -7.38 18.85 0.41
N LEU A 48 -7.62 18.30 -0.79
CA LEU A 48 -8.08 19.13 -1.90
C LEU A 48 -9.49 19.62 -1.63
N SER A 49 -9.69 20.93 -1.75
CA SER A 49 -10.99 21.57 -1.53
C SER A 49 -11.65 22.00 -2.83
N VAL A 50 -12.96 21.98 -2.79
CA VAL A 50 -13.84 22.68 -3.72
C VAL A 50 -14.43 23.84 -2.95
N ASP A 51 -14.19 25.06 -3.40
CA ASP A 51 -14.60 26.27 -2.73
C ASP A 51 -15.92 26.77 -3.32
N VAL A 52 -16.96 26.78 -2.50
CA VAL A 52 -18.30 27.27 -2.85
C VAL A 52 -18.41 28.71 -2.38
N LEU A 53 -18.44 29.65 -3.32
CA LEU A 53 -18.50 31.08 -3.05
C LEU A 53 -19.95 31.56 -3.11
N PHE A 54 -20.36 32.41 -2.18
CA PHE A 54 -21.72 32.92 -2.07
C PHE A 54 -21.84 34.36 -2.53
N HIS A 55 -23.03 34.75 -2.96
CA HIS A 55 -23.32 36.16 -3.21
C HIS A 55 -23.25 36.97 -1.91
N ASP A 56 -22.90 38.25 -2.01
CA ASP A 56 -22.70 39.14 -0.85
C ASP A 56 -23.95 39.35 0.00
N GLU A 57 -25.13 39.19 -0.58
CA GLU A 57 -26.43 39.41 0.03
C GLU A 57 -27.00 38.16 0.76
N VAL A 58 -26.30 37.01 0.68
CA VAL A 58 -26.80 35.76 1.26
C VAL A 58 -26.69 35.76 2.76
N SER A 59 -27.77 35.36 3.45
CA SER A 59 -27.81 35.23 4.90
C SER A 59 -26.84 34.13 5.37
N ILE A 60 -26.14 34.40 6.49
CA ILE A 60 -25.27 33.39 7.15
C ILE A 60 -26.05 32.14 7.52
N VAL A 61 -27.35 32.25 7.83
CA VAL A 61 -28.20 31.10 8.17
C VAL A 61 -28.37 30.16 6.99
N ASP A 62 -28.57 30.70 5.79
CA ASP A 62 -28.72 29.89 4.56
C ASP A 62 -27.38 29.20 4.21
N VAL A 63 -26.25 29.89 4.38
CA VAL A 63 -24.92 29.31 4.18
C VAL A 63 -24.66 28.15 5.13
N LEU A 64 -24.96 28.31 6.42
CA LEU A 64 -24.80 27.25 7.42
C LEU A 64 -25.75 26.05 7.18
N GLN A 65 -26.94 26.30 6.61
CA GLN A 65 -27.86 25.22 6.22
C GLN A 65 -27.27 24.40 5.07
N ILE A 66 -26.66 25.06 4.07
CA ILE A 66 -25.96 24.37 2.97
C ILE A 66 -24.74 23.59 3.52
N GLU A 67 -23.93 24.18 4.40
CA GLU A 67 -22.81 23.49 5.05
C GLU A 67 -23.26 22.20 5.74
N LYS A 68 -24.32 22.28 6.54
CA LYS A 68 -24.89 21.14 7.25
C LYS A 68 -25.40 20.07 6.27
N THR A 69 -26.06 20.49 5.20
CA THR A 69 -26.58 19.58 4.18
C THR A 69 -25.43 18.87 3.45
N LEU A 70 -24.36 19.59 3.12
CA LEU A 70 -23.17 19.03 2.48
C LEU A 70 -22.43 18.07 3.41
N SER A 71 -22.30 18.40 4.70
CA SER A 71 -21.64 17.56 5.70
C SER A 71 -22.32 16.20 5.90
N LEU A 72 -23.61 16.06 5.55
CA LEU A 72 -24.36 14.80 5.62
C LEU A 72 -24.20 13.92 4.38
N LYS A 73 -23.56 14.42 3.33
CA LYS A 73 -23.39 13.66 2.09
C LYS A 73 -22.22 12.67 2.21
N PRO A 74 -22.37 11.41 1.76
CA PRO A 74 -21.34 10.35 1.91
C PRO A 74 -20.07 10.63 1.13
N TYR A 75 -20.13 11.46 0.08
CA TYR A 75 -19.00 11.86 -0.73
C TYR A 75 -18.26 13.10 -0.21
N VAL A 76 -18.77 13.74 0.87
CA VAL A 76 -18.13 14.89 1.52
C VAL A 76 -17.44 14.40 2.79
N LYS A 77 -16.14 14.65 2.90
CA LYS A 77 -15.34 14.35 4.08
C LYS A 77 -15.47 15.42 5.14
N LYS A 78 -15.43 16.68 4.70
CA LYS A 78 -15.55 17.85 5.56
C LYS A 78 -16.14 19.00 4.75
N ALA A 79 -17.07 19.73 5.34
CA ALA A 79 -17.49 21.04 4.87
C ALA A 79 -17.25 22.04 5.99
N GLN A 80 -16.72 23.21 5.67
CA GLN A 80 -16.40 24.23 6.67
C GLN A 80 -16.70 25.62 6.12
N TYR A 81 -17.55 26.35 6.81
CA TYR A 81 -17.82 27.74 6.52
C TYR A 81 -16.59 28.61 6.83
N ILE A 82 -16.24 29.49 5.91
CA ILE A 82 -15.20 30.50 6.05
C ILE A 82 -15.82 31.88 5.85
N SER A 83 -15.80 32.70 6.93
CA SER A 83 -16.29 34.06 6.86
C SER A 83 -15.37 34.94 6.03
N LYS A 84 -15.86 36.05 5.50
CA LYS A 84 -15.09 37.05 4.73
C LYS A 84 -13.80 37.48 5.46
N ASP A 85 -13.87 37.70 6.78
CA ASP A 85 -12.72 38.12 7.60
C ASP A 85 -11.69 36.96 7.74
N SER A 86 -12.17 35.75 7.94
CA SER A 86 -11.30 34.56 8.01
C SER A 86 -10.64 34.30 6.67
N ALA A 87 -11.36 34.44 5.55
CA ALA A 87 -10.82 34.29 4.20
C ALA A 87 -9.73 35.34 3.93
N LYS A 88 -9.97 36.61 4.33
CA LYS A 88 -8.96 37.67 4.25
C LYS A 88 -7.70 37.35 5.06
N ALA A 89 -7.85 36.86 6.29
CA ALA A 89 -6.72 36.49 7.14
C ALA A 89 -5.90 35.34 6.55
N LEU A 90 -6.54 34.32 5.97
CA LEU A 90 -5.88 33.22 5.28
C LEU A 90 -5.12 33.72 4.04
N MET A 91 -5.73 34.59 3.25
CA MET A 91 -5.12 35.11 2.03
C MET A 91 -3.91 36.02 2.33
N ILE A 92 -3.98 36.85 3.36
CA ILE A 92 -2.85 37.67 3.81
C ILE A 92 -1.63 36.80 4.17
N ASN A 93 -1.84 35.65 4.78
CA ASN A 93 -0.76 34.73 5.12
C ASN A 93 -0.10 34.12 3.88
N HIS A 94 -0.79 34.02 2.75
CA HIS A 94 -0.27 33.43 1.51
C HIS A 94 0.33 34.48 0.56
N VAL A 95 -0.29 35.64 0.42
CA VAL A 95 0.06 36.65 -0.60
C VAL A 95 0.81 37.84 0.01
N GLY A 96 0.77 38.01 1.34
CA GLY A 96 1.35 39.16 2.06
C GLY A 96 0.35 40.30 2.26
N LYS A 97 0.65 41.14 3.22
CA LYS A 97 -0.21 42.30 3.58
C LYS A 97 -0.25 43.36 2.47
N ASP A 98 0.84 43.57 1.79
CA ASP A 98 1.01 44.60 0.76
C ASP A 98 0.01 44.49 -0.39
N ALA A 99 -0.45 43.28 -0.69
CA ALA A 99 -1.45 43.03 -1.72
C ALA A 99 -2.85 43.56 -1.37
N PHE A 100 -3.17 43.67 -0.07
CA PHE A 100 -4.45 44.19 0.43
C PHE A 100 -4.41 45.70 0.68
N ASP A 101 -3.23 46.27 0.86
CA ASP A 101 -3.07 47.72 1.06
C ASP A 101 -3.46 48.53 -0.22
N ILE A 102 -3.36 47.90 -1.38
CA ILE A 102 -3.77 48.48 -2.67
C ILE A 102 -5.32 48.59 -2.79
N LEU A 103 -6.07 47.83 -1.98
CA LEU A 103 -7.55 47.74 -2.07
C LEU A 103 -8.28 48.70 -1.12
N ASP A 104 -7.63 49.75 -0.64
CA ASP A 104 -8.20 50.81 0.22
C ASP A 104 -9.02 50.25 1.41
N GLY A 105 -8.60 49.10 1.98
CA GLY A 105 -9.22 48.44 3.12
C GLY A 105 -10.50 47.64 2.82
N SER A 106 -10.99 47.64 1.59
CA SER A 106 -12.14 46.82 1.20
C SER A 106 -11.74 45.35 1.16
N ASN A 107 -12.62 44.46 1.58
CA ASN A 107 -12.43 43.01 1.48
C ASN A 107 -13.20 42.47 0.26
N PRO A 108 -12.53 42.16 -0.86
CA PRO A 108 -13.20 41.68 -2.05
C PRO A 108 -13.52 40.18 -1.99
N ILE A 109 -13.09 39.49 -0.93
CA ILE A 109 -13.24 38.04 -0.83
C ILE A 109 -14.63 37.71 -0.28
N PRO A 110 -15.49 36.99 -1.02
CA PRO A 110 -16.81 36.61 -0.52
C PRO A 110 -16.69 35.55 0.58
N SER A 111 -17.77 35.31 1.30
CA SER A 111 -17.88 34.16 2.19
C SER A 111 -17.93 32.87 1.38
N SER A 112 -17.37 31.81 1.91
CA SER A 112 -17.28 30.53 1.19
C SER A 112 -17.48 29.33 2.12
N ILE A 113 -17.81 28.18 1.53
CA ILE A 113 -17.70 26.88 2.18
C ILE A 113 -16.58 26.11 1.49
N HIS A 114 -15.55 25.75 2.27
CA HIS A 114 -14.52 24.80 1.83
C HIS A 114 -15.04 23.38 1.97
N VAL A 115 -15.21 22.68 0.85
CA VAL A 115 -15.71 21.32 0.80
C VAL A 115 -14.58 20.39 0.40
N ASN A 116 -14.15 19.54 1.32
CA ASN A 116 -13.21 18.47 1.04
C ASN A 116 -14.00 17.22 0.67
N LEU A 117 -13.73 16.67 -0.51
CA LEU A 117 -14.36 15.44 -0.97
C LEU A 117 -13.64 14.21 -0.38
N SER A 118 -14.37 13.10 -0.21
CA SER A 118 -13.76 11.81 0.13
C SER A 118 -12.82 11.37 -1.00
N ALA A 119 -11.68 10.75 -0.68
CA ALA A 119 -10.61 10.43 -1.62
C ALA A 119 -11.06 9.70 -2.90
N GLU A 120 -12.12 8.90 -2.82
CA GLU A 120 -12.70 8.16 -3.94
C GLU A 120 -13.38 9.08 -4.97
N TYR A 121 -13.84 10.26 -4.53
CA TYR A 121 -14.51 11.26 -5.36
C TYR A 121 -13.58 12.40 -5.78
N VAL A 122 -12.31 12.36 -5.38
CA VAL A 122 -11.29 13.34 -5.79
C VAL A 122 -10.76 12.96 -7.17
N ASN A 123 -11.54 13.33 -8.19
CA ASN A 123 -11.20 13.28 -9.60
C ASN A 123 -11.95 14.40 -10.33
N PRO A 124 -11.45 14.88 -11.49
CA PRO A 124 -12.03 16.01 -12.21
C PRO A 124 -13.50 15.82 -12.57
N ASP A 125 -13.88 14.62 -13.01
CA ASP A 125 -15.24 14.32 -13.43
C ASP A 125 -16.22 14.41 -12.25
N SER A 126 -15.83 13.86 -11.08
CA SER A 126 -16.67 13.94 -9.88
C SER A 126 -16.74 15.34 -9.32
N ALA A 127 -15.64 16.10 -9.33
CA ALA A 127 -15.61 17.49 -8.87
C ALA A 127 -16.47 18.37 -9.77
N SER A 128 -16.36 18.23 -11.09
CA SER A 128 -17.19 18.93 -12.09
C SER A 128 -18.68 18.60 -11.94
N LEU A 129 -19.01 17.32 -11.76
CA LEU A 129 -20.39 16.87 -11.53
C LEU A 129 -20.96 17.41 -10.22
N PHE A 130 -20.16 17.40 -9.15
CA PHE A 130 -20.52 17.99 -7.87
C PHE A 130 -20.79 19.48 -8.01
N ALA A 131 -19.86 20.24 -8.61
CA ALA A 131 -19.97 21.67 -8.82
C ALA A 131 -21.21 22.03 -9.63
N SER A 132 -21.43 21.36 -10.77
CA SER A 132 -22.57 21.65 -11.66
C SER A 132 -23.93 21.35 -11.02
N ARG A 133 -24.04 20.28 -10.23
CA ARG A 133 -25.28 19.96 -9.52
C ARG A 133 -25.56 20.95 -8.39
N LEU A 134 -24.54 21.26 -7.58
CA LEU A 134 -24.69 22.16 -6.45
C LEU A 134 -25.04 23.58 -6.90
N LEU A 135 -24.39 24.05 -7.97
CA LEU A 135 -24.71 25.35 -8.58
C LEU A 135 -26.13 25.39 -9.11
N LYS A 136 -26.57 24.36 -9.83
CA LYS A 136 -27.94 24.29 -10.38
C LYS A 136 -29.00 24.29 -9.29
N ASP A 137 -28.75 23.56 -8.20
CA ASP A 137 -29.73 23.44 -7.11
C ASP A 137 -29.81 24.69 -6.24
N ASN A 138 -28.79 25.58 -6.25
CA ASN A 138 -28.66 26.75 -5.39
C ASN A 138 -28.18 27.99 -6.14
N GLU A 139 -28.53 28.18 -7.41
CA GLU A 139 -28.08 29.25 -8.30
C GLU A 139 -28.31 30.67 -7.71
N HIS A 140 -29.37 30.83 -6.91
CA HIS A 140 -29.71 32.11 -6.26
C HIS A 140 -28.85 32.44 -5.02
N LEU A 141 -28.11 31.48 -4.47
CA LEU A 141 -27.28 31.63 -3.29
C LEU A 141 -25.79 31.58 -3.63
N ILE A 142 -25.41 30.73 -4.57
CA ILE A 142 -24.02 30.44 -4.95
C ILE A 142 -23.63 31.32 -6.13
N SER A 143 -22.57 32.11 -5.93
CA SER A 143 -21.99 32.94 -6.99
C SER A 143 -21.14 32.13 -7.95
N GLU A 144 -20.24 31.31 -7.39
CA GLU A 144 -19.26 30.54 -8.16
C GLU A 144 -18.81 29.34 -7.33
N ILE A 145 -18.40 28.27 -8.02
CA ILE A 145 -17.72 27.14 -7.40
C ILE A 145 -16.33 27.04 -8.04
N SER A 146 -15.32 27.24 -7.20
CA SER A 146 -13.92 27.27 -7.61
C SER A 146 -13.20 26.01 -7.13
N TYR A 147 -12.47 25.36 -8.04
CA TYR A 147 -11.57 24.25 -7.72
C TYR A 147 -10.45 24.18 -8.76
N SER A 148 -9.29 23.69 -8.37
CA SER A 148 -8.16 23.55 -9.27
C SER A 148 -8.22 22.19 -9.98
N GLU A 149 -8.81 22.17 -11.19
CA GLU A 149 -8.88 20.95 -12.02
C GLU A 149 -7.49 20.34 -12.24
N ALA A 150 -6.47 21.18 -12.44
CA ALA A 150 -5.09 20.74 -12.60
C ALA A 150 -4.57 19.96 -11.38
N GLN A 151 -4.86 20.40 -10.16
CA GLN A 151 -4.45 19.70 -8.93
C GLN A 151 -5.18 18.36 -8.78
N PHE A 152 -6.46 18.30 -9.11
CA PHE A 152 -7.24 17.05 -9.09
C PHE A 152 -6.71 16.03 -10.08
N LEU A 153 -6.32 16.47 -11.28
CA LEU A 153 -5.70 15.62 -12.32
C LEU A 153 -4.31 15.13 -11.89
N GLU A 154 -3.46 16.05 -11.44
CA GLU A 154 -2.07 15.76 -11.10
C GLU A 154 -1.98 14.75 -9.95
N VAL A 155 -2.72 14.98 -8.87
CA VAL A 155 -2.74 14.07 -7.72
C VAL A 155 -3.25 12.68 -8.14
N GLY A 156 -4.30 12.61 -8.98
CA GLY A 156 -4.84 11.34 -9.46
C GLY A 156 -3.85 10.53 -10.29
N THR A 157 -3.15 11.17 -11.21
CA THR A 157 -2.22 10.52 -12.16
C THR A 157 -0.91 10.10 -11.51
N VAL A 158 -0.33 10.95 -10.64
CA VAL A 158 0.92 10.65 -9.93
C VAL A 158 0.77 9.39 -9.08
N PHE A 159 -0.30 9.28 -8.29
CA PHE A 159 -0.50 8.11 -7.45
C PHE A 159 -0.77 6.83 -8.24
N LYS A 160 -1.53 6.89 -9.33
CA LYS A 160 -1.78 5.74 -10.21
C LYS A 160 -0.50 5.22 -10.87
N ASN A 161 0.35 6.11 -11.37
CA ASN A 161 1.63 5.73 -11.96
C ASN A 161 2.58 5.13 -10.92
N PHE A 162 2.60 5.70 -9.72
CA PHE A 162 3.41 5.19 -8.62
C PHE A 162 2.98 3.78 -8.21
N GLU A 163 1.68 3.53 -8.07
CA GLU A 163 1.11 2.20 -7.78
C GLU A 163 1.51 1.17 -8.83
N LEU A 164 1.45 1.53 -10.12
CA LEU A 164 1.83 0.63 -11.22
C LEU A 164 3.32 0.28 -11.18
N ILE A 165 4.21 1.26 -10.94
CA ILE A 165 5.65 1.03 -10.80
C ILE A 165 5.91 0.07 -9.63
N LEU A 166 5.24 0.30 -8.51
CA LEU A 166 5.37 -0.53 -7.33
C LEU A 166 4.91 -1.98 -7.63
N LEU A 167 3.81 -2.16 -8.34
CA LEU A 167 3.30 -3.49 -8.71
C LEU A 167 4.26 -4.25 -9.63
N VAL A 168 4.89 -3.55 -10.59
CA VAL A 168 5.90 -4.14 -11.49
C VAL A 168 7.12 -4.61 -10.68
N ILE A 169 7.62 -3.80 -9.75
CA ILE A 169 8.76 -4.16 -8.89
C ILE A 169 8.41 -5.39 -8.03
N ALA A 170 7.22 -5.44 -7.43
CA ALA A 170 6.75 -6.58 -6.67
C ALA A 170 6.70 -7.86 -7.52
N GLY A 171 6.20 -7.75 -8.75
CA GLY A 171 6.18 -8.85 -9.72
C GLY A 171 7.58 -9.39 -10.05
N ILE A 172 8.55 -8.51 -10.27
CA ILE A 172 9.95 -8.86 -10.51
C ILE A 172 10.54 -9.58 -9.30
N LEU A 173 10.33 -9.07 -8.09
CA LEU A 173 10.81 -9.69 -6.85
C LEU A 173 10.21 -11.09 -6.65
N LEU A 174 8.91 -11.26 -6.89
CA LEU A 174 8.24 -12.57 -6.86
C LEU A 174 8.85 -13.53 -7.90
N PHE A 175 9.10 -13.06 -9.11
CA PHE A 175 9.69 -13.89 -10.17
C PHE A 175 11.10 -14.37 -9.81
N ILE A 176 11.94 -13.48 -9.29
CA ILE A 176 13.29 -13.82 -8.78
C ILE A 176 13.20 -14.87 -7.67
N SER A 177 12.22 -14.73 -6.77
CA SER A 177 11.93 -15.68 -5.70
C SER A 177 11.68 -17.09 -6.22
N VAL A 178 10.76 -17.21 -7.17
CA VAL A 178 10.41 -18.49 -7.78
C VAL A 178 11.64 -19.14 -8.42
N ILE A 179 12.48 -18.37 -9.10
CA ILE A 179 13.73 -18.88 -9.70
C ILE A 179 14.68 -19.40 -8.62
N LEU A 180 14.94 -18.63 -7.57
CA LEU A 180 15.86 -19.03 -6.49
C LEU A 180 15.40 -20.31 -5.79
N ILE A 181 14.11 -20.40 -5.46
CA ILE A 181 13.54 -21.60 -4.86
C ILE A 181 13.65 -22.79 -5.82
N SER A 182 13.36 -22.59 -7.12
CA SER A 182 13.45 -23.63 -8.13
C SER A 182 14.87 -24.20 -8.26
N ILE A 183 15.90 -23.33 -8.26
CA ILE A 183 17.31 -23.74 -8.29
C ILE A 183 17.65 -24.57 -7.04
N THR A 184 17.20 -24.13 -5.87
CA THR A 184 17.46 -24.84 -4.61
C THR A 184 16.80 -26.20 -4.57
N ILE A 185 15.56 -26.32 -5.04
CA ILE A 185 14.84 -27.59 -5.12
C ILE A 185 15.52 -28.53 -6.13
N ARG A 186 15.96 -28.02 -7.29
CA ARG A 186 16.74 -28.79 -8.26
C ARG A 186 17.97 -29.44 -7.63
N LEU A 187 18.71 -28.64 -6.85
CA LEU A 187 19.89 -29.12 -6.14
C LEU A 187 19.57 -30.19 -5.07
N ALA A 188 18.46 -29.98 -4.34
CA ALA A 188 17.97 -30.94 -3.34
C ALA A 188 17.53 -32.27 -3.98
N VAL A 189 16.82 -32.23 -5.12
CA VAL A 189 16.41 -33.42 -5.87
C VAL A 189 17.63 -34.15 -6.42
N TYR A 190 18.59 -33.43 -7.02
CA TYR A 190 19.84 -34.00 -7.52
C TYR A 190 20.63 -34.68 -6.42
N SER A 191 20.75 -34.09 -5.23
CA SER A 191 21.42 -34.70 -4.08
C SER A 191 20.76 -36.00 -3.62
N LYS A 192 19.47 -36.19 -3.84
CA LYS A 192 18.69 -37.39 -3.44
C LYS A 192 18.32 -38.32 -4.60
N ARG A 193 18.90 -38.10 -5.78
CA ARG A 193 18.55 -38.81 -7.01
C ARG A 193 18.53 -40.34 -6.88
N PHE A 194 19.51 -40.94 -6.19
CA PHE A 194 19.59 -42.37 -5.99
C PHE A 194 18.43 -42.92 -5.16
N VAL A 195 18.07 -42.24 -4.07
CA VAL A 195 16.93 -42.61 -3.19
C VAL A 195 15.62 -42.53 -3.99
N ILE A 196 15.44 -41.45 -4.76
CA ILE A 196 14.26 -41.26 -5.61
C ILE A 196 14.16 -42.40 -6.64
N ARG A 197 15.25 -42.77 -7.28
CA ARG A 197 15.29 -43.85 -8.27
C ARG A 197 14.99 -45.23 -7.64
N THR A 198 15.51 -45.51 -6.44
CA THR A 198 15.18 -46.74 -5.69
C THR A 198 13.69 -46.81 -5.38
N MET A 199 13.07 -45.69 -4.97
CA MET A 199 11.64 -45.63 -4.72
C MET A 199 10.81 -45.84 -5.98
N GLN A 200 11.25 -45.31 -7.12
CA GLN A 200 10.61 -45.53 -8.43
C GLN A 200 10.68 -46.97 -8.87
N LEU A 201 11.83 -47.65 -8.69
CA LEU A 201 12.01 -49.07 -9.05
C LEU A 201 11.13 -50.01 -8.24
N VAL A 202 10.83 -49.65 -6.96
CA VAL A 202 9.89 -50.41 -6.11
C VAL A 202 8.42 -50.03 -6.40
N GLY A 203 8.15 -49.15 -7.38
CA GLY A 203 6.79 -48.80 -7.82
C GLY A 203 6.11 -47.74 -6.97
N ALA A 204 6.87 -46.90 -6.23
CA ALA A 204 6.31 -45.81 -5.42
C ALA A 204 5.60 -44.76 -6.31
N LYS A 205 4.40 -44.36 -5.96
CA LYS A 205 3.66 -43.32 -6.68
C LYS A 205 4.41 -41.99 -6.58
N SER A 206 4.38 -41.17 -7.65
CA SER A 206 5.03 -39.85 -7.69
C SER A 206 4.58 -38.89 -6.55
N SER A 207 3.33 -39.00 -6.13
CA SER A 207 2.82 -38.21 -4.97
C SER A 207 3.50 -38.59 -3.67
N PHE A 208 3.84 -39.85 -3.45
CA PHE A 208 4.56 -40.32 -2.28
C PHE A 208 6.01 -39.78 -2.27
N ILE A 209 6.66 -39.78 -3.43
CA ILE A 209 8.04 -39.25 -3.59
C ILE A 209 8.08 -37.74 -3.34
N ARG A 210 7.04 -37.00 -3.75
CA ARG A 210 6.95 -35.51 -3.59
C ARG A 210 6.64 -35.07 -2.15
N ARG A 211 5.85 -35.83 -1.40
CA ARG A 211 5.34 -35.46 -0.08
C ARG A 211 6.43 -34.97 0.89
N PRO A 212 7.60 -35.61 1.07
CA PRO A 212 8.63 -35.13 1.98
C PRO A 212 9.26 -33.79 1.55
N PHE A 213 9.33 -33.51 0.24
CA PHE A 213 9.84 -32.25 -0.27
C PHE A 213 8.84 -31.11 -0.04
N LEU A 214 7.55 -31.36 -0.29
CA LEU A 214 6.49 -30.39 -0.05
C LEU A 214 6.36 -30.03 1.43
N PHE A 215 6.44 -31.04 2.32
CA PHE A 215 6.40 -30.80 3.76
C PHE A 215 7.59 -29.91 4.21
N ARG A 216 8.80 -30.21 3.71
CA ARG A 216 9.96 -29.36 3.97
C ARG A 216 9.80 -27.95 3.40
N ALA A 217 9.19 -27.80 2.22
CA ALA A 217 8.94 -26.50 1.63
C ALA A 217 8.02 -25.65 2.52
N VAL A 218 6.92 -26.23 3.01
CA VAL A 218 6.02 -25.57 3.96
C VAL A 218 6.77 -25.16 5.22
N PHE A 219 7.55 -26.08 5.80
CA PHE A 219 8.33 -25.79 7.00
C PHE A 219 9.37 -24.67 6.78
N ASN A 220 10.13 -24.74 5.68
CA ASN A 220 11.11 -23.72 5.34
C ASN A 220 10.44 -22.37 5.06
N GLY A 221 9.30 -22.34 4.34
CA GLY A 221 8.51 -21.16 4.12
C GLY A 221 7.98 -20.51 5.41
N PHE A 222 7.52 -21.35 6.34
CA PHE A 222 7.05 -20.90 7.66
C PHE A 222 8.19 -20.31 8.51
N VAL A 223 9.33 -21.02 8.62
CA VAL A 223 10.50 -20.54 9.35
C VAL A 223 11.04 -19.25 8.72
N SER A 224 11.13 -19.17 7.40
CA SER A 224 11.55 -17.97 6.68
C SER A 224 10.59 -16.81 6.93
N GLY A 225 9.28 -17.07 6.96
CA GLY A 225 8.26 -16.08 7.28
C GLY A 225 8.40 -15.53 8.69
N LEU A 226 8.63 -16.40 9.69
CA LEU A 226 8.88 -15.97 11.07
C LEU A 226 10.15 -15.12 11.19
N LEU A 227 11.25 -15.53 10.56
CA LEU A 227 12.48 -14.75 10.55
C LEU A 227 12.29 -13.40 9.87
N ALA A 228 11.55 -13.35 8.74
CA ALA A 228 11.22 -12.11 8.06
C ALA A 228 10.40 -11.17 8.96
N ILE A 229 9.42 -11.68 9.69
CA ILE A 229 8.64 -10.91 10.67
C ILE A 229 9.53 -10.30 11.74
N ILE A 230 10.45 -11.08 12.33
CA ILE A 230 11.38 -10.59 13.36
C ILE A 230 12.24 -9.44 12.79
N ILE A 231 12.75 -9.60 11.57
CA ILE A 231 13.58 -8.57 10.93
C ILE A 231 12.73 -7.32 10.61
N LEU A 232 11.52 -7.48 10.08
CA LEU A 232 10.62 -6.36 9.77
C LEU A 232 10.24 -5.56 11.02
N VAL A 233 9.91 -6.24 12.12
CA VAL A 233 9.63 -5.59 13.41
C VAL A 233 10.87 -4.88 13.94
N GLY A 234 12.05 -5.48 13.79
CA GLY A 234 13.32 -4.85 14.13
C GLY A 234 13.60 -3.58 13.32
N LEU A 235 13.43 -3.65 11.99
CA LEU A 235 13.58 -2.51 11.10
C LEU A 235 12.59 -1.39 11.43
N TRP A 236 11.32 -1.75 11.73
CA TRP A 236 10.32 -0.79 12.17
C TRP A 236 10.74 -0.05 13.46
N LYS A 237 11.21 -0.77 14.47
CA LYS A 237 11.70 -0.16 15.72
C LYS A 237 12.88 0.78 15.48
N VAL A 238 13.84 0.35 14.66
CA VAL A 238 14.99 1.19 14.28
C VAL A 238 14.53 2.46 13.58
N PHE A 239 13.64 2.35 12.59
CA PHE A 239 13.07 3.50 11.87
C PHE A 239 12.32 4.45 12.81
N ALA A 240 11.52 3.91 13.72
CA ALA A 240 10.76 4.69 14.70
C ALA A 240 11.68 5.49 15.66
N ASN A 241 12.80 4.90 16.07
CA ASN A 241 13.76 5.57 16.93
C ASN A 241 14.52 6.73 16.24
N PHE A 242 14.80 6.58 14.93
CA PHE A 242 15.47 7.63 14.16
C PHE A 242 14.53 8.77 13.73
N ASN A 243 13.21 8.52 13.68
CA ASN A 243 12.21 9.49 13.21
C ASN A 243 11.04 9.61 14.19
N PRO A 244 11.26 10.03 15.45
CA PRO A 244 10.18 10.10 16.45
C PRO A 244 9.07 11.08 16.07
N THR A 245 9.39 12.18 15.40
CA THR A 245 8.43 13.19 14.96
C THR A 245 7.46 12.64 13.90
N LEU A 246 7.95 11.82 12.96
CA LEU A 246 7.11 11.16 11.97
C LEU A 246 6.16 10.15 12.61
N VAL A 247 6.64 9.38 13.59
CA VAL A 247 5.83 8.40 14.31
C VAL A 247 4.74 9.09 15.13
N VAL A 248 5.05 10.19 15.81
CA VAL A 248 4.08 10.97 16.58
C VAL A 248 3.02 11.58 15.65
N GLN A 249 3.40 12.12 14.50
CA GLN A 249 2.45 12.63 13.51
C GLN A 249 1.56 11.54 12.91
N MET A 250 2.07 10.31 12.79
CA MET A 250 1.30 9.15 12.32
C MET A 250 0.35 8.60 13.39
N SER A 251 0.60 8.84 14.68
CA SER A 251 -0.19 8.35 15.82
C SER A 251 -1.07 9.43 16.48
N ALA A 252 -1.30 10.55 15.82
CA ALA A 252 -1.95 11.73 16.39
C ALA A 252 -3.43 11.53 16.80
N SER A 253 -4.07 10.41 16.46
CA SER A 253 -5.40 10.03 16.94
C SER A 253 -5.48 8.54 17.26
N GLU A 254 -6.28 8.15 18.25
CA GLU A 254 -6.50 6.74 18.61
C GLU A 254 -7.04 5.91 17.44
N GLU A 255 -7.90 6.47 16.61
CA GLU A 255 -8.44 5.80 15.42
C GLU A 255 -7.33 5.48 14.40
N ILE A 256 -6.38 6.39 14.18
CA ILE A 256 -5.24 6.18 13.28
C ILE A 256 -4.32 5.10 13.85
N LEU A 257 -4.08 5.09 15.16
CA LEU A 257 -3.25 4.09 15.82
C LEU A 257 -3.83 2.68 15.68
N HIS A 258 -5.14 2.52 15.90
CA HIS A 258 -5.82 1.23 15.72
C HIS A 258 -5.80 0.75 14.26
N ALA A 259 -6.04 1.64 13.29
CA ALA A 259 -5.96 1.33 11.88
C ALA A 259 -4.54 0.88 11.48
N GLN A 260 -3.51 1.57 11.94
CA GLN A 260 -2.11 1.23 11.67
C GLN A 260 -1.71 -0.12 12.28
N LEU A 261 -2.11 -0.41 13.52
CA LEU A 261 -1.86 -1.71 14.15
C LEU A 261 -2.53 -2.84 13.35
N THR A 262 -3.76 -2.64 12.91
CA THR A 262 -4.49 -3.61 12.10
C THR A 262 -3.79 -3.85 10.76
N HIS A 263 -3.37 -2.81 10.05
CA HIS A 263 -2.62 -2.91 8.80
C HIS A 263 -1.26 -3.59 9.00
N PHE A 264 -0.57 -3.29 10.10
CA PHE A 264 0.70 -3.93 10.44
C PHE A 264 0.56 -5.41 10.73
N VAL A 265 -0.45 -5.82 11.51
CA VAL A 265 -0.76 -7.24 11.79
C VAL A 265 -1.16 -7.97 10.50
N LEU A 266 -1.98 -7.34 9.65
CA LEU A 266 -2.39 -7.89 8.36
C LEU A 266 -1.18 -8.07 7.43
N LEU A 267 -0.26 -7.12 7.41
CA LEU A 267 0.99 -7.21 6.65
C LEU A 267 1.86 -8.38 7.14
N LEU A 268 2.07 -8.51 8.45
CA LEU A 268 2.87 -9.60 9.02
C LEU A 268 2.26 -10.97 8.72
N SER A 269 0.93 -11.11 8.87
CA SER A 269 0.23 -12.35 8.52
C SER A 269 0.30 -12.65 7.02
N GLY A 270 0.20 -11.60 6.18
CA GLY A 270 0.39 -11.69 4.73
C GLY A 270 1.78 -12.15 4.33
N VAL A 271 2.84 -11.63 4.96
CA VAL A 271 4.23 -12.06 4.72
C VAL A 271 4.42 -13.53 5.07
N LEU A 272 3.86 -13.99 6.20
CA LEU A 272 3.95 -15.39 6.60
C LEU A 272 3.20 -16.31 5.61
N ALA A 273 1.98 -15.95 5.25
CA ALA A 273 1.19 -16.70 4.27
C ALA A 273 1.89 -16.75 2.89
N THR A 274 2.40 -15.61 2.42
CA THR A 274 3.13 -15.50 1.15
C THR A 274 4.38 -16.38 1.16
N GLY A 275 5.15 -16.41 2.26
CA GLY A 275 6.32 -17.28 2.40
C GLY A 275 5.99 -18.77 2.25
N VAL A 276 4.92 -19.23 2.90
CA VAL A 276 4.47 -20.62 2.78
C VAL A 276 3.96 -20.91 1.35
N VAL A 277 3.12 -20.03 0.81
CA VAL A 277 2.53 -20.18 -0.53
C VAL A 277 3.62 -20.21 -1.60
N ILE A 278 4.52 -19.23 -1.64
CA ILE A 278 5.60 -19.17 -2.64
C ILE A 278 6.48 -20.41 -2.54
N SER A 279 6.89 -20.80 -1.32
CA SER A 279 7.73 -21.96 -1.11
C SER A 279 7.05 -23.25 -1.58
N LEU A 280 5.77 -23.41 -1.28
CA LEU A 280 4.98 -24.58 -1.66
C LEU A 280 4.78 -24.66 -3.20
N PHE A 281 4.31 -23.57 -3.81
CA PHE A 281 4.07 -23.52 -5.26
C PHE A 281 5.37 -23.69 -6.06
N SER A 282 6.43 -22.95 -5.72
CA SER A 282 7.72 -23.08 -6.40
C SER A 282 8.29 -24.50 -6.30
N THR A 283 8.17 -25.11 -5.10
CA THR A 283 8.60 -26.50 -4.91
C THR A 283 7.76 -27.47 -5.72
N PHE A 284 6.45 -27.29 -5.76
CA PHE A 284 5.55 -28.14 -6.54
C PHE A 284 5.88 -28.09 -8.04
N PHE A 285 6.04 -26.91 -8.61
CA PHE A 285 6.39 -26.74 -10.02
C PHE A 285 7.79 -27.28 -10.34
N ALA A 286 8.78 -27.00 -9.46
CA ALA A 286 10.12 -27.51 -9.63
C ALA A 286 10.15 -29.05 -9.59
N LEU A 287 9.45 -29.69 -8.65
CA LEU A 287 9.37 -31.14 -8.57
C LEU A 287 8.66 -31.73 -9.77
N ASN A 288 7.57 -31.13 -10.27
CA ASN A 288 6.90 -31.57 -11.47
C ASN A 288 7.84 -31.58 -12.67
N LYS A 289 8.64 -30.53 -12.82
CA LYS A 289 9.60 -30.43 -13.94
C LYS A 289 10.74 -31.45 -13.83
N TYR A 290 11.24 -31.74 -12.62
CA TYR A 290 12.46 -32.53 -12.44
C TYR A 290 12.24 -34.01 -12.11
N ILE A 291 11.07 -34.41 -11.58
CA ILE A 291 10.75 -35.83 -11.34
C ILE A 291 10.32 -36.57 -12.63
N TRP A 292 9.77 -35.83 -13.62
CA TRP A 292 9.32 -36.39 -14.90
C TRP A 292 10.35 -36.26 -16.03
N VAL A 293 11.51 -35.67 -15.80
CA VAL A 293 12.59 -35.72 -16.80
C VAL A 293 13.13 -37.12 -16.83
N ASP A 294 12.95 -37.79 -18.00
CA ASP A 294 13.35 -39.14 -18.30
C ASP A 294 14.75 -39.49 -17.79
N SER A 295 14.84 -40.65 -17.16
CA SER A 295 16.08 -41.22 -16.63
C SER A 295 17.20 -41.36 -17.66
N GLU A 296 16.94 -41.25 -18.97
CA GLU A 296 17.91 -41.31 -20.07
C GLU A 296 18.73 -40.02 -20.25
N LYS A 297 18.26 -38.87 -19.77
CA LYS A 297 18.97 -37.56 -19.89
C LYS A 297 19.87 -37.20 -18.70
N LEU A 298 20.04 -38.12 -17.77
CA LEU A 298 20.87 -37.91 -16.56
C LEU A 298 22.22 -38.63 -16.61
N TYR A 299 22.58 -39.19 -17.77
CA TYR A 299 23.90 -39.73 -18.08
C TYR A 299 24.61 -38.87 -19.10
#